data_6fe470605fa1bdf51f8d730e050bd115
#
_entry.id   6fe470605fa1bdf51f8d730e050bd115
#
_cell.length_a   1.000
_cell.length_b   1.000
_cell.length_c   1.000
_cell.angle_alpha   90.00
_cell.angle_beta   90.00
_cell.angle_gamma   90.00
#
_symmetry.space_group_name_H-M   'P 1'
#
loop_
_entity.id
_entity.type
_entity.pdbx_description
1 polymer ?
#
loop_
_entity_poly.entity_id
_entity_poly.type
_entity_poly.pdbx_seq_one_letter_code
_entity_poly.pdbx_strand_id
1 'polypeptide(L)'
;MRYVRAVELKCGLELLVRNAVASDARALRETTQRTHAETDYLLSYPDEQSVDDEQEACSLEEAERSGNEVELVAVIDGRIVGSAGVSAVRSRRKVAHRARFGISILKEYWGMGIGRVLMEASIDCARQAGYTQLELEVVAGNERAVSLYRRAGFEEYGRNPRGYRSASSGYQELVHMRLEL
;
A
#
# COMPACT_ATOMS: atom_id res chain seq x y z
N MET A 1 -12.52 -8.99 -6.56
CA MET A 1 -12.99 -8.66 -5.19
C MET A 1 -13.45 -7.20 -5.17
N ARG A 2 -14.57 -6.87 -4.49
CA ARG A 2 -15.06 -5.48 -4.40
C ARG A 2 -15.05 -5.02 -2.95
N TYR A 3 -14.48 -3.84 -2.72
CA TYR A 3 -14.41 -3.19 -1.41
C TYR A 3 -14.86 -1.74 -1.54
N VAL A 4 -15.67 -1.28 -0.63
CA VAL A 4 -16.04 0.13 -0.48
C VAL A 4 -16.37 0.43 0.98
N ARG A 5 -15.78 1.48 1.51
CA ARG A 5 -16.03 1.95 2.89
C ARG A 5 -15.89 3.46 2.96
N ALA A 6 -16.89 4.14 3.46
CA ALA A 6 -16.84 5.55 3.81
C ALA A 6 -16.61 5.70 5.32
N VAL A 7 -15.73 6.62 5.71
CA VAL A 7 -15.35 6.88 7.09
C VAL A 7 -15.18 8.37 7.31
N GLU A 8 -15.77 8.91 8.36
CA GLU A 8 -15.43 10.25 8.83
C GLU A 8 -14.12 10.20 9.64
N LEU A 9 -13.12 10.96 9.22
CA LEU A 9 -11.85 11.10 9.93
C LEU A 9 -12.02 12.01 11.15
N LYS A 10 -11.13 11.88 12.15
CA LYS A 10 -11.16 12.70 13.36
C LYS A 10 -11.08 14.22 13.10
N CYS A 11 -10.57 14.62 11.95
CA CYS A 11 -10.52 16.02 11.51
C CYS A 11 -11.79 16.50 10.79
N GLY A 12 -12.84 15.66 10.71
CA GLY A 12 -14.12 15.99 10.06
C GLY A 12 -14.15 15.79 8.55
N LEU A 13 -13.07 15.30 7.93
CA LEU A 13 -13.06 14.98 6.50
C LEU A 13 -13.71 13.62 6.25
N GLU A 14 -14.48 13.52 5.17
CA GLU A 14 -15.00 12.25 4.69
C GLU A 14 -13.93 11.54 3.84
N LEU A 15 -13.59 10.31 4.21
CA LEU A 15 -12.70 9.42 3.49
C LEU A 15 -13.50 8.29 2.86
N LEU A 16 -13.39 8.15 1.55
CA LEU A 16 -13.88 6.98 0.82
C LEU A 16 -12.69 6.07 0.48
N VAL A 17 -12.70 4.83 0.96
CA VAL A 17 -11.77 3.77 0.53
C VAL A 17 -12.53 2.80 -0.37
N ARG A 18 -12.02 2.58 -1.58
CA ARG A 18 -12.62 1.67 -2.57
C ARG A 18 -11.55 1.04 -3.46
N ASN A 19 -11.94 0.01 -4.22
CA ASN A 19 -11.09 -0.46 -5.30
C ASN A 19 -10.77 0.69 -6.26
N ALA A 20 -9.53 0.71 -6.74
CA ALA A 20 -9.18 1.45 -7.94
C ALA A 20 -9.85 0.81 -9.16
N VAL A 21 -10.23 1.63 -10.13
CA VAL A 21 -10.80 1.22 -11.40
C VAL A 21 -10.00 1.83 -12.55
N ALA A 22 -10.13 1.30 -13.77
CA ALA A 22 -9.35 1.74 -14.93
C ALA A 22 -9.38 3.28 -15.14
N SER A 23 -10.50 3.94 -14.86
CA SER A 23 -10.62 5.40 -14.96
C SER A 23 -9.81 6.18 -13.91
N ASP A 24 -9.30 5.51 -12.89
CA ASP A 24 -8.42 6.12 -11.87
C ASP A 24 -6.94 6.14 -12.29
N ALA A 25 -6.57 5.43 -13.35
CA ALA A 25 -5.19 5.17 -13.75
C ALA A 25 -4.30 6.42 -13.73
N ARG A 26 -4.73 7.48 -14.42
CA ARG A 26 -3.99 8.74 -14.45
C ARG A 26 -3.84 9.37 -13.05
N ALA A 27 -4.95 9.50 -12.32
CA ALA A 27 -4.94 10.12 -10.99
C ALA A 27 -4.10 9.30 -9.97
N LEU A 28 -4.14 7.96 -10.08
CA LEU A 28 -3.34 7.06 -9.25
C LEU A 28 -1.86 7.20 -9.56
N ARG A 29 -1.47 7.22 -10.84
CA ARG A 29 -0.07 7.43 -11.25
C ARG A 29 0.47 8.79 -10.77
N GLU A 30 -0.29 9.88 -10.99
CA GLU A 30 0.08 11.21 -10.51
C GLU A 30 0.28 11.22 -8.98
N THR A 31 -0.62 10.54 -8.24
CA THR A 31 -0.51 10.38 -6.79
C THR A 31 0.72 9.56 -6.40
N THR A 32 0.98 8.45 -7.09
CA THR A 32 2.15 7.58 -6.86
C THR A 32 3.45 8.34 -7.12
N GLN A 33 3.57 9.04 -8.25
CA GLN A 33 4.75 9.88 -8.53
C GLN A 33 5.00 10.91 -7.42
N ARG A 34 3.92 11.56 -6.97
CA ARG A 34 4.03 12.57 -5.92
C ARG A 34 4.41 11.98 -4.58
N THR A 35 3.82 10.85 -4.17
CA THR A 35 4.20 10.17 -2.91
C THR A 35 5.67 9.75 -2.92
N HIS A 36 6.19 9.27 -4.05
CA HIS A 36 7.60 8.89 -4.19
C HIS A 36 8.54 10.10 -4.17
N ALA A 37 8.11 11.26 -4.66
CA ALA A 37 8.88 12.51 -4.58
C ALA A 37 8.89 13.12 -3.17
N GLU A 38 7.87 12.87 -2.36
CA GLU A 38 7.70 13.48 -1.03
C GLU A 38 8.45 12.78 0.10
N THR A 39 8.96 11.54 -0.13
CA THR A 39 9.62 10.76 0.92
C THR A 39 10.69 9.81 0.37
N ASP A 40 11.72 9.57 1.16
CA ASP A 40 12.78 8.59 0.89
C ASP A 40 12.48 7.20 1.49
N TYR A 41 11.24 6.94 1.93
CA TYR A 41 10.83 5.66 2.54
C TYR A 41 10.18 4.68 1.57
N LEU A 42 9.94 5.07 0.31
CA LEU A 42 9.43 4.18 -0.74
C LEU A 42 10.59 3.62 -1.55
N LEU A 43 10.45 2.37 -2.02
CA LEU A 43 11.57 1.58 -2.59
C LEU A 43 11.92 1.93 -4.05
N SER A 44 11.24 2.90 -4.66
CA SER A 44 11.55 3.37 -6.00
C SER A 44 11.58 4.89 -6.07
N TYR A 45 12.33 5.42 -7.02
CA TYR A 45 12.34 6.85 -7.33
C TYR A 45 11.16 7.23 -8.23
N PRO A 46 10.74 8.51 -8.25
CA PRO A 46 9.65 8.96 -9.11
C PRO A 46 9.88 8.68 -10.61
N ASP A 47 11.12 8.74 -11.07
CA ASP A 47 11.53 8.51 -12.45
C ASP A 47 11.61 7.03 -12.84
N GLU A 48 11.58 6.11 -11.88
CA GLU A 48 11.44 4.67 -12.11
C GLU A 48 9.99 4.24 -12.38
N GLN A 49 9.02 5.14 -12.18
CA GLN A 49 7.59 4.93 -12.45
C GLN A 49 7.32 5.12 -13.95
N SER A 50 7.71 4.14 -14.76
CA SER A 50 7.67 4.21 -16.22
C SER A 50 6.34 3.73 -16.86
N VAL A 51 5.37 3.32 -16.05
CA VAL A 51 4.06 2.83 -16.51
C VAL A 51 3.26 3.99 -17.07
N ASP A 52 2.67 3.87 -18.26
CA ASP A 52 1.76 4.87 -18.82
C ASP A 52 0.30 4.67 -18.35
N ASP A 53 -0.60 5.57 -18.75
CA ASP A 53 -2.00 5.54 -18.31
C ASP A 53 -2.75 4.29 -18.82
N GLU A 54 -2.40 3.79 -20.02
CA GLU A 54 -3.02 2.59 -20.61
C GLU A 54 -2.57 1.33 -19.87
N GLN A 55 -1.28 1.21 -19.58
CA GLN A 55 -0.71 0.09 -18.84
C GLN A 55 -1.27 0.05 -17.41
N GLU A 56 -1.37 1.19 -16.75
CA GLU A 56 -1.96 1.28 -15.42
C GLU A 56 -3.43 0.89 -15.46
N ALA A 57 -4.21 1.40 -16.44
CA ALA A 57 -5.62 1.03 -16.59
C ALA A 57 -5.81 -0.48 -16.80
N CYS A 58 -4.98 -1.11 -17.65
CA CYS A 58 -4.97 -2.56 -17.82
C CYS A 58 -4.66 -3.31 -16.51
N SER A 59 -3.65 -2.85 -15.75
CA SER A 59 -3.28 -3.45 -14.47
C SER A 59 -4.41 -3.37 -13.46
N LEU A 60 -5.13 -2.24 -13.40
CA LEU A 60 -6.29 -2.05 -12.53
C LEU A 60 -7.46 -2.96 -12.93
N GLU A 61 -7.72 -3.14 -14.23
CA GLU A 61 -8.72 -4.09 -14.72
C GLU A 61 -8.36 -5.55 -14.39
N GLU A 62 -7.10 -5.91 -14.49
CA GLU A 62 -6.61 -7.24 -14.09
C GLU A 62 -6.80 -7.47 -12.60
N ALA A 63 -6.42 -6.49 -11.75
CA ALA A 63 -6.62 -6.54 -10.31
C ALA A 63 -8.12 -6.64 -9.94
N GLU A 64 -9.00 -5.90 -10.64
CA GLU A 64 -10.46 -5.99 -10.40
C GLU A 64 -11.02 -7.38 -10.73
N ARG A 65 -10.52 -8.03 -11.80
CA ARG A 65 -10.90 -9.39 -12.21
C ARG A 65 -10.23 -10.46 -11.34
N SER A 66 -9.11 -10.13 -10.69
CA SER A 66 -8.40 -11.07 -9.82
C SER A 66 -9.25 -11.41 -8.59
N GLY A 67 -9.20 -12.68 -8.18
CA GLY A 67 -9.81 -13.13 -6.92
C GLY A 67 -8.92 -12.92 -5.69
N ASN A 68 -7.64 -12.57 -5.91
CA ASN A 68 -6.62 -12.56 -4.87
C ASN A 68 -5.69 -11.33 -4.89
N GLU A 69 -5.95 -10.37 -5.75
CA GLU A 69 -5.24 -9.10 -5.80
C GLU A 69 -6.22 -7.94 -5.67
N VAL A 70 -5.78 -6.85 -5.06
CA VAL A 70 -6.56 -5.63 -4.93
C VAL A 70 -5.66 -4.42 -4.88
N GLU A 71 -6.03 -3.38 -5.62
CA GLU A 71 -5.53 -2.03 -5.43
C GLU A 71 -6.66 -1.17 -4.86
N LEU A 72 -6.44 -0.60 -3.69
CA LEU A 72 -7.38 0.29 -2.99
C LEU A 72 -6.90 1.73 -3.12
N VAL A 73 -7.84 2.64 -3.31
CA VAL A 73 -7.59 4.09 -3.27
C VAL A 73 -8.32 4.73 -2.11
N ALA A 74 -7.66 5.69 -1.48
CA ALA A 74 -8.23 6.60 -0.49
C ALA A 74 -8.60 7.90 -1.20
N VAL A 75 -9.88 8.27 -1.15
CA VAL A 75 -10.42 9.44 -1.86
C VAL A 75 -10.99 10.42 -0.84
N ILE A 76 -10.59 11.69 -0.94
CA ILE A 76 -11.13 12.83 -0.19
C ILE A 76 -11.52 13.90 -1.21
N ASP A 77 -12.74 14.42 -1.14
CA ASP A 77 -13.27 15.46 -2.04
C ASP A 77 -13.06 15.13 -3.54
N GLY A 78 -13.25 13.85 -3.90
CA GLY A 78 -13.08 13.34 -5.26
C GLY A 78 -11.63 13.16 -5.72
N ARG A 79 -10.63 13.44 -4.87
CA ARG A 79 -9.20 13.32 -5.17
C ARG A 79 -8.62 12.07 -4.51
N ILE A 80 -7.81 11.30 -5.26
CA ILE A 80 -7.00 10.22 -4.69
C ILE A 80 -5.87 10.85 -3.87
N VAL A 81 -5.80 10.48 -2.59
CA VAL A 81 -4.81 11.00 -1.63
C VAL A 81 -3.84 9.92 -1.14
N GLY A 82 -4.05 8.69 -1.53
CA GLY A 82 -3.19 7.55 -1.23
C GLY A 82 -3.75 6.27 -1.79
N SER A 83 -2.94 5.23 -1.80
CA SER A 83 -3.33 3.89 -2.22
C SER A 83 -2.72 2.79 -1.35
N ALA A 84 -3.28 1.60 -1.44
CA ALA A 84 -2.76 0.39 -0.81
C ALA A 84 -3.05 -0.84 -1.67
N GLY A 85 -2.01 -1.65 -1.89
CA GLY A 85 -2.10 -2.87 -2.68
C GLY A 85 -1.93 -4.13 -1.84
N VAL A 86 -2.66 -5.19 -2.20
CA VAL A 86 -2.46 -6.56 -1.73
C VAL A 86 -2.29 -7.45 -2.94
N SER A 87 -1.20 -8.19 -3.00
CA SER A 87 -0.90 -9.13 -4.08
C SER A 87 -0.21 -10.38 -3.56
N ALA A 88 -0.29 -11.48 -4.32
CA ALA A 88 0.41 -12.72 -3.98
C ALA A 88 1.92 -12.49 -3.90
N VAL A 89 2.59 -13.06 -2.88
CA VAL A 89 4.07 -13.04 -2.81
C VAL A 89 4.69 -13.71 -4.02
N ARG A 90 4.12 -14.82 -4.47
CA ARG A 90 4.47 -15.55 -5.70
C ARG A 90 3.31 -16.43 -6.15
N SER A 91 3.20 -16.67 -7.47
CA SER A 91 2.22 -17.59 -8.07
C SER A 91 2.64 -19.07 -7.95
N ARG A 92 2.97 -19.56 -6.74
CA ARG A 92 3.38 -20.94 -6.47
C ARG A 92 2.55 -21.54 -5.34
N ARG A 93 2.02 -22.74 -5.54
CA ARG A 93 1.08 -23.43 -4.62
C ARG A 93 1.57 -23.51 -3.16
N LYS A 94 2.87 -23.75 -2.94
CA LYS A 94 3.43 -23.87 -1.56
C LYS A 94 3.48 -22.54 -0.79
N VAL A 95 3.37 -21.41 -1.46
CA VAL A 95 3.41 -20.06 -0.88
C VAL A 95 2.17 -19.25 -1.22
N ALA A 96 1.13 -19.89 -1.78
CA ALA A 96 -0.11 -19.25 -2.19
C ALA A 96 -0.93 -18.67 -1.03
N HIS A 97 -0.60 -19.05 0.21
CA HIS A 97 -1.21 -18.52 1.43
C HIS A 97 -0.63 -17.17 1.87
N ARG A 98 0.39 -16.66 1.19
CA ARG A 98 1.14 -15.45 1.55
C ARG A 98 0.83 -14.33 0.59
N ALA A 99 0.51 -13.16 1.12
CA ALA A 99 0.34 -11.93 0.34
C ALA A 99 1.35 -10.86 0.77
N ARG A 100 1.66 -9.95 -0.15
CA ARG A 100 2.43 -8.73 0.09
C ARG A 100 1.48 -7.56 0.22
N PHE A 101 1.81 -6.65 1.11
CA PHE A 101 1.10 -5.40 1.35
C PHE A 101 2.02 -4.21 1.11
N GLY A 102 1.50 -3.18 0.45
CA GLY A 102 2.15 -1.89 0.28
C GLY A 102 1.15 -0.75 0.47
N ILE A 103 1.61 0.41 0.91
CA ILE A 103 0.79 1.61 1.13
C ILE A 103 1.59 2.87 0.87
N SER A 104 0.97 3.83 0.22
CA SER A 104 1.49 5.19 0.07
C SER A 104 0.40 6.23 0.28
N ILE A 105 0.75 7.38 0.86
CA ILE A 105 -0.19 8.47 1.16
C ILE A 105 0.55 9.78 0.95
N LEU A 106 -0.09 10.74 0.30
CA LEU A 106 0.43 12.10 0.14
C LEU A 106 0.79 12.72 1.50
N LYS A 107 1.94 13.37 1.58
CA LYS A 107 2.52 13.87 2.83
C LYS A 107 1.60 14.85 3.57
N GLU A 108 0.86 15.67 2.84
CA GLU A 108 -0.10 16.62 3.41
C GLU A 108 -1.24 15.95 4.19
N TYR A 109 -1.51 14.66 3.93
CA TYR A 109 -2.56 13.87 4.61
C TYR A 109 -2.00 12.94 5.71
N TRP A 110 -0.71 13.02 6.01
CA TRP A 110 -0.13 12.20 7.07
C TRP A 110 -0.66 12.58 8.46
N GLY A 111 -0.85 11.60 9.32
CA GLY A 111 -1.34 11.80 10.69
C GLY A 111 -2.87 11.89 10.82
N MET A 112 -3.61 11.94 9.71
CA MET A 112 -5.09 12.06 9.71
C MET A 112 -5.82 10.73 9.92
N GLY A 113 -5.11 9.59 10.00
CA GLY A 113 -5.70 8.27 10.22
C GLY A 113 -5.98 7.46 8.95
N ILE A 114 -5.73 8.02 7.76
CA ILE A 114 -5.97 7.36 6.45
C ILE A 114 -5.20 6.04 6.36
N GLY A 115 -3.92 6.02 6.78
CA GLY A 115 -3.11 4.81 6.75
C GLY A 115 -3.69 3.65 7.55
N ARG A 116 -4.35 3.94 8.68
CA ARG A 116 -5.05 2.93 9.46
C ARG A 116 -6.25 2.36 8.70
N VAL A 117 -7.06 3.22 8.09
CA VAL A 117 -8.26 2.78 7.35
C VAL A 117 -7.88 1.96 6.13
N LEU A 118 -6.86 2.41 5.34
CA LEU A 118 -6.35 1.65 4.20
C LEU A 118 -5.79 0.28 4.61
N MET A 119 -5.04 0.23 5.70
CA MET A 119 -4.47 -1.02 6.19
C MET A 119 -5.56 -1.98 6.70
N GLU A 120 -6.54 -1.50 7.49
CA GLU A 120 -7.70 -2.32 7.89
C GLU A 120 -8.43 -2.88 6.67
N ALA A 121 -8.70 -2.04 5.66
CA ALA A 121 -9.32 -2.46 4.40
C ALA A 121 -8.50 -3.53 3.66
N SER A 122 -7.17 -3.37 3.62
CA SER A 122 -6.26 -4.33 2.98
C SER A 122 -6.22 -5.67 3.71
N ILE A 123 -6.25 -5.66 5.05
CA ILE A 123 -6.36 -6.87 5.87
C ILE A 123 -7.68 -7.60 5.60
N ASP A 124 -8.80 -6.87 5.52
CA ASP A 124 -10.11 -7.45 5.21
C ASP A 124 -10.10 -8.08 3.80
N CYS A 125 -9.52 -7.40 2.81
CA CYS A 125 -9.37 -7.92 1.46
C CYS A 125 -8.48 -9.17 1.42
N ALA A 126 -7.34 -9.17 2.13
CA ALA A 126 -6.45 -10.32 2.19
C ALA A 126 -7.15 -11.56 2.79
N ARG A 127 -7.93 -11.39 3.86
CA ARG A 127 -8.75 -12.47 4.45
C ARG A 127 -9.79 -13.00 3.48
N GLN A 128 -10.51 -12.11 2.78
CA GLN A 128 -11.51 -12.50 1.77
C GLN A 128 -10.89 -13.25 0.59
N ALA A 129 -9.65 -12.91 0.22
CA ALA A 129 -8.87 -13.62 -0.80
C ALA A 129 -8.36 -15.01 -0.35
N GLY A 130 -8.53 -15.36 0.92
CA GLY A 130 -8.08 -16.63 1.49
C GLY A 130 -6.61 -16.67 1.86
N TYR A 131 -5.94 -15.52 1.95
CA TYR A 131 -4.60 -15.45 2.51
C TYR A 131 -4.62 -15.68 4.02
N THR A 132 -3.59 -16.35 4.53
CA THR A 132 -3.41 -16.56 5.96
C THR A 132 -2.21 -15.78 6.51
N GLN A 133 -1.43 -15.13 5.65
CA GLN A 133 -0.27 -14.34 6.03
C GLN A 133 -0.15 -13.12 5.12
N LEU A 134 -0.02 -11.94 5.72
CA LEU A 134 0.24 -10.67 5.03
C LEU A 134 1.63 -10.16 5.43
N GLU A 135 2.45 -9.82 4.45
CA GLU A 135 3.86 -9.44 4.65
C GLU A 135 4.11 -8.03 4.10
N LEU A 136 5.04 -7.35 4.74
CA LEU A 136 5.54 -6.05 4.27
C LEU A 136 7.02 -5.87 4.60
N GLU A 137 7.64 -4.94 3.88
CA GLU A 137 8.96 -4.40 4.19
C GLU A 137 8.82 -2.91 4.50
N VAL A 138 9.55 -2.43 5.49
CA VAL A 138 9.53 -1.03 5.88
C VAL A 138 10.93 -0.55 6.27
N VAL A 139 11.29 0.65 5.84
CA VAL A 139 12.55 1.30 6.26
C VAL A 139 12.50 1.52 7.77
N ALA A 140 13.52 1.06 8.50
CA ALA A 140 13.55 1.12 9.97
C ALA A 140 13.40 2.54 10.52
N GLY A 141 13.93 3.54 9.81
CA GLY A 141 13.78 4.97 10.13
C GLY A 141 12.37 5.54 9.92
N ASN A 142 11.48 4.82 9.26
CA ASN A 142 10.07 5.21 9.14
C ASN A 142 9.26 4.78 10.37
N GLU A 143 9.58 5.37 11.54
CA GLU A 143 8.97 5.03 12.83
C GLU A 143 7.45 5.14 12.82
N ARG A 144 6.89 6.08 12.02
CA ARG A 144 5.44 6.24 11.87
C ARG A 144 4.81 4.99 11.25
N ALA A 145 5.36 4.49 10.15
CA ALA A 145 4.86 3.30 9.48
C ALA A 145 5.07 2.05 10.34
N VAL A 146 6.26 1.88 10.93
CA VAL A 146 6.55 0.76 11.85
C VAL A 146 5.55 0.74 13.01
N SER A 147 5.27 1.90 13.62
CA SER A 147 4.29 2.01 14.71
C SER A 147 2.85 1.71 14.25
N LEU A 148 2.50 2.11 13.01
CA LEU A 148 1.20 1.79 12.41
C LEU A 148 1.03 0.28 12.26
N TYR A 149 2.02 -0.40 11.68
CA TYR A 149 1.99 -1.85 11.44
C TYR A 149 1.97 -2.65 12.73
N ARG A 150 2.78 -2.29 13.73
CA ARG A 150 2.76 -2.93 15.05
C ARG A 150 1.39 -2.83 15.73
N ARG A 151 0.73 -1.66 15.64
CA ARG A 151 -0.63 -1.49 16.20
C ARG A 151 -1.69 -2.31 15.49
N ALA A 152 -1.46 -2.68 14.25
CA ALA A 152 -2.33 -3.57 13.49
C ALA A 152 -2.05 -5.07 13.74
N GLY A 153 -1.04 -5.38 14.55
CA GLY A 153 -0.67 -6.74 14.89
C GLY A 153 0.44 -7.35 14.05
N PHE A 154 1.08 -6.55 13.17
CA PHE A 154 2.25 -7.05 12.45
C PHE A 154 3.43 -7.26 13.41
N GLU A 155 4.09 -8.40 13.26
CA GLU A 155 5.28 -8.77 14.00
C GLU A 155 6.51 -8.72 13.10
N GLU A 156 7.61 -8.24 13.66
CA GLU A 156 8.90 -8.26 12.99
C GLU A 156 9.45 -9.69 12.98
N TYR A 157 9.87 -10.18 11.81
CA TYR A 157 10.49 -11.51 11.69
C TYR A 157 11.89 -11.49 11.10
N GLY A 158 12.41 -10.32 10.72
CA GLY A 158 13.77 -10.18 10.21
C GLY A 158 14.16 -8.75 9.91
N ARG A 159 15.46 -8.53 9.78
CA ARG A 159 16.05 -7.25 9.37
C ARG A 159 17.14 -7.46 8.33
N ASN A 160 17.21 -6.52 7.38
CA ASN A 160 18.31 -6.42 6.45
C ASN A 160 19.00 -5.05 6.65
N PRO A 161 20.20 -4.99 7.28
CA PRO A 161 20.89 -3.73 7.58
C PRO A 161 21.26 -2.91 6.33
N ARG A 162 21.29 -3.53 5.17
CA ARG A 162 21.58 -2.93 3.86
C ARG A 162 20.52 -3.27 2.83
N GLY A 163 19.27 -3.36 3.25
CA GLY A 163 18.17 -3.81 2.42
C GLY A 163 17.77 -2.80 1.34
N TYR A 164 18.19 -1.54 1.50
CA TYR A 164 17.81 -0.45 0.64
C TYR A 164 18.96 0.59 0.59
N ARG A 165 19.19 1.21 -0.57
CA ARG A 165 20.20 2.26 -0.74
C ARG A 165 19.58 3.50 -1.36
N SER A 166 19.43 4.53 -0.53
CA SER A 166 19.02 5.86 -1.00
C SER A 166 20.21 6.65 -1.55
N ALA A 167 19.95 7.46 -2.56
CA ALA A 167 20.95 8.41 -3.09
C ALA A 167 21.26 9.54 -2.08
N SER A 168 20.30 9.92 -1.24
CA SER A 168 20.44 11.00 -0.26
C SER A 168 20.96 10.54 1.09
N SER A 169 20.51 9.37 1.58
CA SER A 169 20.75 8.89 2.95
C SER A 169 21.62 7.62 3.03
N GLY A 170 22.08 7.09 1.88
CA GLY A 170 22.92 5.90 1.81
C GLY A 170 22.16 4.60 2.13
N TYR A 171 22.88 3.61 2.73
CA TYR A 171 22.26 2.35 3.10
C TYR A 171 21.27 2.51 4.24
N GLN A 172 20.09 1.93 4.05
CA GLN A 172 18.99 1.91 5.01
C GLN A 172 18.67 0.47 5.43
N GLU A 173 18.35 0.30 6.70
CA GLU A 173 17.89 -0.98 7.21
C GLU A 173 16.42 -1.18 6.81
N LEU A 174 16.10 -2.37 6.28
CA LEU A 174 14.71 -2.82 6.09
C LEU A 174 14.32 -3.77 7.22
N VAL A 175 13.14 -3.51 7.77
CA VAL A 175 12.45 -4.39 8.72
C VAL A 175 11.40 -5.18 7.93
N HIS A 176 11.47 -6.50 8.03
CA HIS A 176 10.48 -7.41 7.47
C HIS A 176 9.43 -7.72 8.53
N MET A 177 8.18 -7.44 8.22
CA MET A 177 7.06 -7.65 9.14
C MET A 177 5.99 -8.55 8.51
N ARG A 178 5.30 -9.33 9.33
CA ARG A 178 4.19 -10.17 8.93
C ARG A 178 3.02 -10.09 9.90
N LEU A 179 1.84 -10.34 9.39
CA LEU A 179 0.60 -10.50 10.15
C LEU A 179 0.00 -11.86 9.80
N GLU A 180 -0.29 -12.69 10.79
CA GLU A 180 -1.12 -13.88 10.64
C GLU A 180 -2.60 -13.43 10.59
N LEU A 181 -3.36 -13.88 9.56
CA LEU A 181 -4.70 -13.39 9.22
C LEU A 181 -5.84 -14.23 9.80
#